data_fbff2f8ee4886c81a9e43423f54d408c
#
_entry.id   fbff2f8ee4886c81a9e43423f54d408c
#
_cell.length_a   1.000
_cell.length_b   1.000
_cell.length_c   1.000
_cell.angle_alpha   90.00
_cell.angle_beta   90.00
_cell.angle_gamma   90.00
#
_symmetry.space_group_name_H-M   'P 1'
#
loop_
_entity.id
_entity.type
_entity.pdbx_description
1 polymer ?
#
loop_
_entity_poly.entity_id
_entity_poly.type
_entity_poly.pdbx_seq_one_letter_code
_entity_poly.pdbx_strand_id
1 'polypeptide(L)'
;MKLYKWLIAGMACAQLLCSCEAVRITENLNYQNIQFTFGSNKTAILVSDDEVLINEFSKTFNKKYKQKHDFVTQYDSLFLIKLKEEKIFGEIKYNKSFDFASNDAVTFTQEQHKKVDSLFANTTADYLIRISNHEVTNSIQGSPGTMMPMSNGGMGMSTGTQSENCVIKSHFQIYDIKTRKKVLDFVSNGSGSVLFFAFEQAFTDAMNSSIKNSAIYLKTGKLKF
;
A
#
# COMPACT_ATOMS: atom_id res chain seq x y z
N MET A 1 -16.58 -28.25 -36.58
CA MET A 1 -16.34 -26.81 -36.78
C MET A 1 -16.91 -25.89 -35.70
N LYS A 2 -17.82 -26.31 -34.84
CA LYS A 2 -18.39 -25.43 -33.76
C LYS A 2 -17.53 -25.35 -32.51
N LEU A 3 -16.78 -26.39 -32.15
CA LEU A 3 -15.91 -26.41 -30.94
C LEU A 3 -14.70 -25.45 -31.06
N TYR A 4 -14.17 -25.24 -32.23
CA TYR A 4 -13.00 -24.38 -32.46
C TYR A 4 -13.30 -22.88 -32.19
N LYS A 5 -14.55 -22.46 -32.45
CA LYS A 5 -14.99 -21.07 -32.21
C LYS A 5 -15.07 -20.73 -30.71
N TRP A 6 -15.42 -21.71 -29.87
CA TRP A 6 -15.48 -21.52 -28.42
C TRP A 6 -14.11 -21.50 -27.76
N LEU A 7 -13.13 -22.26 -28.29
CA LEU A 7 -11.75 -22.23 -27.81
C LEU A 7 -11.06 -20.88 -28.13
N ILE A 8 -11.32 -20.29 -29.29
CA ILE A 8 -10.77 -18.98 -29.67
C ILE A 8 -11.40 -17.86 -28.83
N ALA A 9 -12.71 -17.92 -28.58
CA ALA A 9 -13.39 -16.95 -27.71
C ALA A 9 -12.92 -17.03 -26.26
N GLY A 10 -12.68 -18.23 -25.73
CA GLY A 10 -12.13 -18.44 -24.39
C GLY A 10 -10.68 -17.92 -24.25
N MET A 11 -9.87 -18.09 -25.30
CA MET A 11 -8.47 -17.63 -25.32
C MET A 11 -8.36 -16.11 -25.45
N ALA A 12 -9.27 -15.47 -26.17
CA ALA A 12 -9.35 -14.01 -26.29
C ALA A 12 -9.82 -13.35 -24.98
N CYS A 13 -10.74 -13.97 -24.24
CA CYS A 13 -11.13 -13.48 -22.91
C CYS A 13 -10.03 -13.61 -21.86
N ALA A 14 -9.18 -14.63 -21.94
CA ALA A 14 -8.06 -14.80 -21.02
C ALA A 14 -6.95 -13.75 -21.22
N GLN A 15 -6.80 -13.20 -22.40
CA GLN A 15 -5.82 -12.14 -22.69
C GLN A 15 -6.31 -10.74 -22.27
N LEU A 16 -7.61 -10.54 -22.11
CA LEU A 16 -8.17 -9.26 -21.63
C LEU A 16 -8.05 -9.07 -20.10
N LEU A 17 -7.63 -10.09 -19.38
CA LEU A 17 -7.37 -10.04 -17.94
C LEU A 17 -5.91 -9.65 -17.60
N CYS A 18 -5.06 -9.37 -18.59
CA CYS A 18 -3.80 -8.65 -18.37
C CYS A 18 -4.11 -7.18 -18.04
N SER A 19 -4.75 -6.94 -16.90
CA SER A 19 -4.82 -5.61 -16.33
C SER A 19 -3.39 -5.16 -16.04
N CYS A 20 -3.04 -3.94 -16.46
CA CYS A 20 -1.83 -3.27 -16.00
C CYS A 20 -1.74 -3.46 -14.49
N GLU A 21 -0.78 -4.28 -14.07
CA GLU A 21 -0.56 -4.53 -12.65
C GLU A 21 -0.13 -3.22 -12.01
N ALA A 22 -0.99 -2.69 -11.14
CA ALA A 22 -0.65 -1.49 -10.40
C ALA A 22 0.60 -1.80 -9.57
N VAL A 23 1.61 -0.95 -9.68
CA VAL A 23 2.84 -1.07 -8.87
C VAL A 23 2.44 -1.16 -7.40
N ARG A 24 2.69 -2.30 -6.77
CA ARG A 24 2.26 -2.57 -5.39
C ARG A 24 3.25 -2.08 -4.35
N ILE A 25 4.53 -2.10 -4.71
CA ILE A 25 5.62 -1.60 -3.88
C ILE A 25 6.55 -0.75 -4.74
N THR A 26 6.93 0.40 -4.22
CA THR A 26 7.99 1.23 -4.80
C THR A 26 9.12 1.30 -3.79
N GLU A 27 10.24 0.67 -4.13
CA GLU A 27 11.42 0.64 -3.26
C GLU A 27 12.27 1.90 -3.45
N ASN A 28 12.89 2.35 -2.37
CA ASN A 28 13.97 3.30 -2.47
C ASN A 28 15.26 2.55 -2.88
N LEU A 29 15.77 2.85 -4.07
CA LEU A 29 16.93 2.17 -4.69
C LEU A 29 18.20 2.14 -3.82
N ASN A 30 18.33 3.05 -2.88
CA ASN A 30 19.48 3.11 -1.98
C ASN A 30 19.52 1.98 -0.94
N TYR A 31 18.46 1.17 -0.82
CA TYR A 31 18.30 0.13 0.22
C TYR A 31 18.02 -1.26 -0.36
N GLN A 32 18.27 -1.50 -1.66
CA GLN A 32 17.88 -2.73 -2.39
C GLN A 32 18.62 -4.01 -2.04
N ASN A 33 19.73 -3.96 -1.30
CA ASN A 33 20.61 -5.11 -1.08
C ASN A 33 20.53 -5.72 0.32
N ILE A 34 19.42 -5.51 1.04
CA ILE A 34 19.30 -6.02 2.39
C ILE A 34 18.59 -7.36 2.35
N GLN A 35 19.27 -8.41 2.83
CA GLN A 35 18.61 -9.66 3.14
C GLN A 35 17.61 -9.41 4.28
N PHE A 36 16.34 -9.65 4.00
CA PHE A 36 15.27 -9.57 5.00
C PHE A 36 15.49 -10.68 6.03
N THR A 37 15.87 -10.28 7.23
CA THR A 37 16.13 -11.21 8.35
C THR A 37 15.12 -11.07 9.48
N PHE A 38 13.91 -10.60 9.13
CA PHE A 38 12.82 -10.59 10.10
C PHE A 38 12.37 -12.02 10.40
N GLY A 39 11.93 -12.27 11.61
CA GLY A 39 11.48 -13.60 12.03
C GLY A 39 10.85 -13.59 13.42
N SER A 40 10.25 -14.70 13.79
CA SER A 40 9.56 -14.85 15.08
C SER A 40 10.45 -14.71 16.33
N ASN A 41 11.77 -14.64 16.16
CA ASN A 41 12.72 -14.36 17.21
C ASN A 41 13.11 -12.87 17.32
N LYS A 42 12.50 -12.02 16.48
CA LYS A 42 12.76 -10.58 16.44
C LYS A 42 11.57 -9.80 16.98
N THR A 43 11.87 -8.65 17.57
CA THR A 43 10.87 -7.76 18.15
C THR A 43 10.87 -6.42 17.40
N ALA A 44 9.69 -5.78 17.31
CA ALA A 44 9.57 -4.49 16.66
C ALA A 44 8.72 -3.51 17.47
N ILE A 45 8.97 -2.21 17.24
CA ILE A 45 8.07 -1.13 17.66
C ILE A 45 7.50 -0.50 16.41
N LEU A 46 6.18 -0.33 16.38
CA LEU A 46 5.46 0.42 15.35
C LEU A 46 5.19 1.83 15.85
N VAL A 47 5.51 2.81 15.03
CA VAL A 47 5.16 4.22 15.20
C VAL A 47 4.56 4.74 13.90
N SER A 48 3.61 5.68 13.97
CA SER A 48 2.98 6.27 12.79
C SER A 48 2.79 7.75 12.98
N ASP A 49 2.88 8.48 11.87
CA ASP A 49 2.54 9.90 11.81
C ASP A 49 1.06 10.06 11.44
N ASP A 50 0.42 11.10 11.96
CA ASP A 50 -0.98 11.42 11.62
C ASP A 50 -1.13 12.17 10.29
N GLU A 51 -0.10 12.15 9.43
CA GLU A 51 -0.12 12.79 8.13
C GLU A 51 -0.89 11.96 7.11
N VAL A 52 -2.03 12.48 6.68
CA VAL A 52 -2.86 11.90 5.61
C VAL A 52 -3.16 12.97 4.58
N LEU A 53 -2.70 12.78 3.36
CA LEU A 53 -3.03 13.59 2.21
C LEU A 53 -4.24 12.98 1.50
N ILE A 54 -5.33 13.73 1.40
CA ILE A 54 -6.56 13.29 0.75
C ILE A 54 -6.73 14.10 -0.53
N ASN A 55 -6.27 13.54 -1.64
CA ASN A 55 -6.39 14.16 -2.97
C ASN A 55 -7.75 13.85 -3.59
N GLU A 56 -8.23 12.60 -3.41
CA GLU A 56 -9.51 12.13 -3.92
C GLU A 56 -10.25 11.32 -2.85
N PHE A 57 -11.49 10.90 -3.10
CA PHE A 57 -12.31 10.15 -2.13
C PHE A 57 -12.58 10.89 -0.80
N SER A 58 -12.46 12.22 -0.78
CA SER A 58 -12.64 13.02 0.43
C SER A 58 -14.01 12.83 1.10
N LYS A 59 -15.09 12.69 0.30
CA LYS A 59 -16.45 12.42 0.83
C LYS A 59 -16.51 11.05 1.51
N THR A 60 -15.93 10.03 0.91
CA THR A 60 -15.87 8.67 1.47
C THR A 60 -15.03 8.64 2.73
N PHE A 61 -13.88 9.31 2.71
CA PHE A 61 -13.00 9.44 3.87
C PHE A 61 -13.75 10.11 5.03
N ASN A 62 -14.31 11.30 4.83
CA ASN A 62 -14.99 12.08 5.87
C ASN A 62 -16.27 11.40 6.41
N LYS A 63 -16.92 10.54 5.62
CA LYS A 63 -18.03 9.72 6.08
C LYS A 63 -17.57 8.63 7.05
N LYS A 64 -16.37 8.06 6.82
CA LYS A 64 -15.84 6.94 7.60
C LYS A 64 -15.03 7.41 8.82
N TYR A 65 -14.31 8.51 8.70
CA TYR A 65 -13.40 9.02 9.73
C TYR A 65 -13.73 10.47 10.06
N LYS A 66 -13.80 10.76 11.36
CA LYS A 66 -13.99 12.14 11.84
C LYS A 66 -12.69 12.94 11.76
N GLN A 67 -11.57 12.27 11.98
CA GLN A 67 -10.23 12.86 11.98
C GLN A 67 -9.25 11.95 11.24
N LYS A 68 -8.16 12.52 10.74
CA LYS A 68 -7.08 11.77 10.09
C LYS A 68 -6.47 10.73 11.03
N HIS A 69 -6.34 11.06 12.30
CA HIS A 69 -5.88 10.16 13.35
C HIS A 69 -6.72 8.86 13.46
N ASP A 70 -8.02 8.93 13.25
CA ASP A 70 -8.89 7.75 13.28
C ASP A 70 -8.53 6.76 12.16
N PHE A 71 -8.21 7.30 10.97
CA PHE A 71 -7.74 6.49 9.84
C PHE A 71 -6.40 5.83 10.15
N VAL A 72 -5.42 6.60 10.63
CA VAL A 72 -4.08 6.08 10.97
C VAL A 72 -4.19 4.99 12.04
N THR A 73 -4.97 5.23 13.10
CA THR A 73 -5.20 4.25 14.16
C THR A 73 -5.81 2.95 13.63
N GLN A 74 -6.77 3.03 12.70
CA GLN A 74 -7.37 1.85 12.08
C GLN A 74 -6.36 1.13 11.18
N TYR A 75 -5.63 1.88 10.35
CA TYR A 75 -4.60 1.33 9.46
C TYR A 75 -3.55 0.56 10.25
N ASP A 76 -2.98 1.18 11.29
CA ASP A 76 -1.98 0.57 12.16
C ASP A 76 -2.50 -0.68 12.87
N SER A 77 -3.74 -0.63 13.38
CA SER A 77 -4.34 -1.78 14.03
C SER A 77 -4.48 -2.97 13.10
N LEU A 78 -4.93 -2.75 11.87
CA LEU A 78 -5.04 -3.79 10.84
C LEU A 78 -3.66 -4.29 10.39
N PHE A 79 -2.70 -3.39 10.26
CA PHE A 79 -1.33 -3.76 9.92
C PHE A 79 -0.68 -4.61 11.02
N LEU A 80 -0.85 -4.26 12.29
CA LEU A 80 -0.37 -5.07 13.43
C LEU A 80 -0.98 -6.47 13.45
N ILE A 81 -2.29 -6.58 13.19
CA ILE A 81 -2.96 -7.88 13.06
C ILE A 81 -2.31 -8.68 11.95
N LYS A 82 -2.08 -8.05 10.78
CA LYS A 82 -1.50 -8.71 9.63
C LYS A 82 -0.06 -9.17 9.87
N LEU A 83 0.76 -8.35 10.53
CA LEU A 83 2.13 -8.74 10.90
C LEU A 83 2.16 -9.96 11.86
N LYS A 84 1.20 -10.04 12.79
CA LYS A 84 1.05 -11.19 13.71
C LYS A 84 0.60 -12.45 12.98
N GLU A 85 -0.40 -12.34 12.09
CA GLU A 85 -0.88 -13.46 11.27
C GLU A 85 0.24 -14.05 10.43
N GLU A 86 1.05 -13.21 9.82
CA GLU A 86 2.16 -13.61 8.96
C GLU A 86 3.42 -14.01 9.74
N LYS A 87 3.42 -13.88 11.08
CA LYS A 87 4.54 -14.19 11.99
C LYS A 87 5.85 -13.53 11.57
N ILE A 88 5.78 -12.25 11.17
CA ILE A 88 6.94 -11.51 10.69
C ILE A 88 7.88 -11.16 11.84
N PHE A 89 7.32 -10.88 13.03
CA PHE A 89 8.03 -10.64 14.27
C PHE A 89 7.45 -11.48 15.40
N GLY A 90 8.23 -11.76 16.43
CA GLY A 90 7.75 -12.47 17.64
C GLY A 90 6.89 -11.58 18.53
N GLU A 91 7.29 -10.33 18.70
CA GLU A 91 6.54 -9.33 19.45
C GLU A 91 6.56 -8.00 18.70
N ILE A 92 5.42 -7.30 18.71
CA ILE A 92 5.29 -5.98 18.13
C ILE A 92 4.56 -5.10 19.12
N LYS A 93 5.22 -4.01 19.55
CA LYS A 93 4.66 -2.97 20.40
C LYS A 93 4.22 -1.78 19.55
N TYR A 94 3.09 -1.20 19.86
CA TYR A 94 2.61 0.01 19.22
C TYR A 94 2.82 1.21 20.14
N ASN A 95 3.52 2.24 19.67
CA ASN A 95 3.74 3.47 20.41
C ASN A 95 2.95 4.62 19.80
N LYS A 96 1.75 4.88 20.37
CA LYS A 96 0.85 5.95 19.91
C LYS A 96 1.33 7.36 20.24
N SER A 97 2.25 7.51 21.18
CA SER A 97 2.69 8.82 21.68
C SER A 97 3.85 9.40 20.88
N PHE A 98 4.32 8.67 19.89
CA PHE A 98 5.48 9.07 19.14
C PHE A 98 5.05 9.90 17.93
N ASP A 99 4.99 11.19 18.13
CA ASP A 99 4.79 12.17 17.07
C ASP A 99 6.11 12.39 16.33
N PHE A 100 6.19 11.82 15.15
CA PHE A 100 7.29 12.05 14.22
C PHE A 100 7.01 13.24 13.31
N ALA A 101 6.17 14.20 13.70
CA ALA A 101 5.83 15.34 12.85
C ALA A 101 7.03 15.76 12.00
N SER A 102 7.16 15.17 10.85
CA SER A 102 8.27 15.43 9.95
C SER A 102 7.77 15.40 8.54
N ASN A 103 7.93 16.48 7.89
CA ASN A 103 8.12 16.49 6.46
C ASN A 103 9.15 15.41 6.08
N ASP A 104 9.05 14.83 4.91
CA ASP A 104 10.04 13.93 4.27
C ASP A 104 11.46 14.54 4.16
N ALA A 105 11.80 15.42 5.04
CA ALA A 105 13.13 15.95 5.12
C ALA A 105 14.08 14.79 5.38
N VAL A 106 14.96 14.56 4.43
CA VAL A 106 16.12 13.66 4.52
C VAL A 106 16.92 13.92 5.80
N THR A 107 16.67 15.03 6.46
CA THR A 107 17.32 15.48 7.69
C THR A 107 16.28 15.76 8.77
N PHE A 108 16.29 14.96 9.82
CA PHE A 108 15.56 15.28 11.04
C PHE A 108 16.04 16.61 11.62
N THR A 109 15.12 17.38 12.20
CA THR A 109 15.53 18.49 13.06
C THR A 109 16.25 17.98 14.30
N GLN A 110 17.01 18.85 14.96
CA GLN A 110 17.75 18.46 16.17
C GLN A 110 16.82 17.92 17.28
N GLU A 111 15.60 18.42 17.36
CA GLU A 111 14.59 17.95 18.32
C GLU A 111 14.05 16.57 17.94
N GLN A 112 13.81 16.34 16.67
CA GLN A 112 13.40 15.03 16.15
C GLN A 112 14.50 13.98 16.36
N HIS A 113 15.78 14.32 16.14
CA HIS A 113 16.91 13.45 16.47
C HIS A 113 16.90 13.06 17.94
N LYS A 114 16.69 14.00 18.87
CA LYS A 114 16.63 13.70 20.31
C LYS A 114 15.47 12.76 20.66
N LYS A 115 14.30 12.95 20.05
CA LYS A 115 13.13 12.06 20.26
C LYS A 115 13.42 10.64 19.76
N VAL A 116 13.98 10.51 18.57
CA VAL A 116 14.39 9.21 17.99
C VAL A 116 15.46 8.54 18.82
N ASP A 117 16.49 9.28 19.24
CA ASP A 117 17.56 8.77 20.09
C ASP A 117 17.04 8.30 21.44
N SER A 118 16.11 9.05 22.03
CA SER A 118 15.45 8.64 23.28
C SER A 118 14.64 7.36 23.10
N LEU A 119 13.93 7.21 21.99
CA LEU A 119 13.19 5.98 21.68
C LEU A 119 14.14 4.81 21.53
N PHE A 120 15.22 4.96 20.77
CA PHE A 120 16.22 3.91 20.58
C PHE A 120 16.96 3.54 21.88
N ALA A 121 17.20 4.50 22.76
CA ALA A 121 17.87 4.26 24.03
C ALA A 121 16.95 3.55 25.06
N ASN A 122 15.65 3.77 24.98
CA ASN A 122 14.66 3.26 25.95
C ASN A 122 13.93 2.01 25.50
N THR A 123 14.35 1.39 24.41
CA THR A 123 13.71 0.16 23.89
C THR A 123 14.67 -1.00 23.81
N THR A 124 14.15 -2.20 24.07
CA THR A 124 14.83 -3.48 23.85
C THR A 124 14.45 -4.15 22.54
N ALA A 125 13.62 -3.50 21.72
CA ALA A 125 13.22 -4.03 20.42
C ALA A 125 14.39 -4.08 19.44
N ASP A 126 14.33 -5.00 18.49
CA ASP A 126 15.33 -5.11 17.41
C ASP A 126 15.10 -4.07 16.32
N TYR A 127 13.84 -3.79 15.98
CA TYR A 127 13.47 -2.93 14.86
C TYR A 127 12.45 -1.86 15.25
N LEU A 128 12.57 -0.70 14.59
CA LEU A 128 11.55 0.34 14.57
C LEU A 128 10.92 0.36 13.18
N ILE A 129 9.60 0.22 13.11
CA ILE A 129 8.80 0.40 11.91
C ILE A 129 8.12 1.76 12.01
N ARG A 130 8.41 2.65 11.08
CA ARG A 130 7.73 3.93 10.93
C ARG A 130 6.82 3.87 9.72
N ILE A 131 5.55 4.24 9.91
CA ILE A 131 4.60 4.48 8.83
C ILE A 131 4.31 5.97 8.76
N SER A 132 4.36 6.53 7.56
CA SER A 132 4.16 7.97 7.33
C SER A 132 3.52 8.24 5.97
N ASN A 133 3.18 9.50 5.72
CA ASN A 133 2.76 9.99 4.41
C ASN A 133 1.69 9.12 3.75
N HIS A 134 0.57 8.91 4.47
CA HIS A 134 -0.58 8.29 3.86
C HIS A 134 -1.17 9.19 2.78
N GLU A 135 -1.36 8.66 1.59
CA GLU A 135 -2.02 9.37 0.48
C GLU A 135 -3.23 8.57 0.02
N VAL A 136 -4.39 9.24 -0.03
CA VAL A 136 -5.61 8.71 -0.63
C VAL A 136 -5.85 9.43 -1.94
N THR A 137 -5.82 8.69 -3.03
CA THR A 137 -5.95 9.23 -4.39
C THR A 137 -6.78 8.29 -5.27
N ASN A 138 -6.95 8.62 -6.53
CA ASN A 138 -7.56 7.74 -7.51
C ASN A 138 -6.57 7.35 -8.62
N SER A 139 -6.91 6.28 -9.31
CA SER A 139 -6.29 5.90 -10.57
C SER A 139 -7.40 5.58 -11.55
N ILE A 140 -7.41 6.26 -12.68
CA ILE A 140 -8.36 6.02 -13.76
C ILE A 140 -7.65 5.16 -14.79
N GLN A 141 -8.17 3.95 -15.00
CA GLN A 141 -7.71 3.06 -16.05
C GLN A 141 -8.73 3.08 -17.18
N GLY A 142 -8.30 3.48 -18.37
CA GLY A 142 -9.13 3.48 -19.56
C GLY A 142 -8.59 2.45 -20.55
N SER A 143 -9.44 1.57 -21.05
CA SER A 143 -9.13 0.84 -22.27
C SER A 143 -9.53 1.69 -23.48
N PRO A 144 -8.64 1.91 -24.45
CA PRO A 144 -9.01 2.58 -25.68
C PRO A 144 -10.13 1.80 -26.37
N GLY A 145 -11.16 2.52 -26.83
CA GLY A 145 -12.21 1.92 -27.64
C GLY A 145 -11.60 1.27 -28.90
N THR A 146 -12.02 0.06 -29.21
CA THR A 146 -11.63 -0.64 -30.43
C THR A 146 -12.61 -0.32 -31.55
N MET A 147 -12.10 -0.03 -32.74
CA MET A 147 -12.92 0.01 -33.93
C MET A 147 -13.32 -1.42 -34.33
N MET A 148 -14.59 -1.73 -34.31
CA MET A 148 -15.09 -3.03 -34.79
C MET A 148 -15.79 -2.86 -36.12
N PRO A 149 -15.53 -3.73 -37.12
CA PRO A 149 -16.29 -3.74 -38.32
C PRO A 149 -17.74 -4.16 -38.05
N MET A 150 -18.69 -3.32 -38.45
CA MET A 150 -20.10 -3.64 -38.35
C MET A 150 -20.55 -4.54 -39.53
N SER A 151 -21.55 -5.36 -39.32
CA SER A 151 -22.11 -6.29 -40.31
C SER A 151 -22.64 -5.61 -41.57
N ASN A 152 -22.83 -4.30 -41.57
CA ASN A 152 -23.26 -3.47 -42.70
C ASN A 152 -22.13 -2.76 -43.45
N GLY A 153 -20.85 -3.17 -43.22
CA GLY A 153 -19.66 -2.61 -43.86
C GLY A 153 -19.18 -1.27 -43.29
N GLY A 154 -19.79 -0.75 -42.21
CA GLY A 154 -19.35 0.42 -41.48
C GLY A 154 -18.35 0.07 -40.35
N MET A 155 -17.54 1.03 -39.94
CA MET A 155 -16.73 0.90 -38.71
C MET A 155 -17.50 1.50 -37.53
N GLY A 156 -17.80 0.69 -36.51
CA GLY A 156 -18.36 1.14 -35.25
C GLY A 156 -17.26 1.37 -34.22
N MET A 157 -17.32 2.50 -33.50
CA MET A 157 -16.49 2.73 -32.33
C MET A 157 -17.12 2.03 -31.11
N SER A 158 -16.44 1.06 -30.52
CA SER A 158 -16.78 0.65 -29.17
C SER A 158 -16.28 1.71 -28.19
N THR A 159 -17.16 2.22 -27.35
CA THR A 159 -16.77 3.12 -26.26
C THR A 159 -15.83 2.38 -25.30
N GLY A 160 -14.62 2.92 -25.12
CA GLY A 160 -13.71 2.41 -24.12
C GLY A 160 -14.32 2.43 -22.71
N THR A 161 -14.07 1.41 -21.92
CA THR A 161 -14.50 1.38 -20.52
C THR A 161 -13.47 2.09 -19.66
N GLN A 162 -13.90 3.06 -18.87
CA GLN A 162 -13.09 3.65 -17.82
C GLN A 162 -13.44 2.97 -16.49
N SER A 163 -12.45 2.50 -15.78
CA SER A 163 -12.58 2.05 -14.39
C SER A 163 -11.84 3.01 -13.48
N GLU A 164 -12.52 3.45 -12.44
CA GLU A 164 -11.92 4.24 -11.37
C GLU A 164 -11.52 3.31 -10.22
N ASN A 165 -10.33 3.53 -9.67
CA ASN A 165 -9.83 2.80 -8.51
C ASN A 165 -9.47 3.78 -7.41
N CYS A 166 -9.84 3.47 -6.18
CA CYS A 166 -9.25 4.09 -5.00
C CYS A 166 -7.83 3.55 -4.82
N VAL A 167 -6.87 4.43 -4.56
CA VAL A 167 -5.48 4.05 -4.27
C VAL A 167 -5.08 4.64 -2.94
N ILE A 168 -4.57 3.79 -2.05
CA ILE A 168 -3.98 4.20 -0.78
C ILE A 168 -2.49 3.87 -0.81
N LYS A 169 -1.67 4.90 -0.67
CA LYS A 169 -0.22 4.80 -0.54
C LYS A 169 0.18 5.02 0.90
N SER A 170 1.16 4.29 1.38
CA SER A 170 1.72 4.46 2.72
C SER A 170 3.22 4.23 2.67
N HIS A 171 3.98 5.12 3.28
CA HIS A 171 5.43 5.09 3.29
C HIS A 171 5.94 4.36 4.54
N PHE A 172 6.77 3.36 4.32
CA PHE A 172 7.35 2.51 5.36
C PHE A 172 8.85 2.72 5.44
N GLN A 173 9.32 2.97 6.64
CA GLN A 173 10.75 3.05 6.96
C GLN A 173 11.04 2.12 8.13
N ILE A 174 12.00 1.21 7.96
CA ILE A 174 12.39 0.29 9.01
C ILE A 174 13.84 0.58 9.41
N TYR A 175 14.05 0.69 10.71
CA TYR A 175 15.37 0.95 11.29
C TYR A 175 15.78 -0.23 12.17
N ASP A 176 17.02 -0.66 12.04
CA ASP A 176 17.68 -1.51 13.01
C ASP A 176 18.05 -0.64 14.21
N ILE A 177 17.50 -0.95 15.38
CA ILE A 177 17.66 -0.12 16.60
C ILE A 177 19.09 -0.18 17.12
N LYS A 178 19.71 -1.35 17.05
CA LYS A 178 21.08 -1.55 17.54
C LYS A 178 22.11 -0.76 16.74
N THR A 179 21.97 -0.77 15.42
CA THR A 179 22.90 -0.06 14.54
C THR A 179 22.45 1.37 14.23
N ARG A 180 21.22 1.75 14.59
CA ARG A 180 20.57 3.05 14.29
C ARG A 180 20.53 3.36 12.80
N LYS A 181 20.52 2.33 11.95
CA LYS A 181 20.51 2.48 10.49
C LYS A 181 19.14 2.13 9.94
N LYS A 182 18.71 2.91 8.96
CA LYS A 182 17.56 2.57 8.15
C LYS A 182 17.93 1.37 7.27
N VAL A 183 17.15 0.29 7.40
CA VAL A 183 17.39 -0.98 6.70
C VAL A 183 16.41 -1.21 5.57
N LEU A 184 15.25 -0.55 5.60
CA LEU A 184 14.25 -0.57 4.53
C LEU A 184 13.59 0.77 4.37
N ASP A 185 13.24 1.10 3.12
CA ASP A 185 12.50 2.30 2.75
C ASP A 185 11.68 2.00 1.50
N PHE A 186 10.35 2.00 1.62
CA PHE A 186 9.45 1.69 0.51
C PHE A 186 8.07 2.31 0.67
N VAL A 187 7.38 2.50 -0.43
CA VAL A 187 5.97 2.90 -0.46
C VAL A 187 5.12 1.69 -0.86
N SER A 188 4.15 1.36 -0.02
CA SER A 188 3.15 0.35 -0.33
C SER A 188 1.93 0.99 -0.98
N ASN A 189 1.53 0.47 -2.13
CA ASN A 189 0.36 0.90 -2.88
C ASN A 189 -0.72 -0.18 -2.78
N GLY A 190 -1.90 0.19 -2.32
CA GLY A 190 -3.08 -0.65 -2.35
C GLY A 190 -4.14 -0.06 -3.24
N SER A 191 -4.85 -0.88 -4.00
CA SER A 191 -5.92 -0.43 -4.88
C SER A 191 -7.22 -1.19 -4.63
N GLY A 192 -8.34 -0.50 -4.82
CA GLY A 192 -9.68 -1.07 -4.78
C GLY A 192 -10.53 -0.45 -5.89
N SER A 193 -11.20 -1.28 -6.70
CA SER A 193 -11.97 -0.83 -7.85
C SER A 193 -13.34 -0.31 -7.44
N VAL A 194 -13.73 0.84 -8.00
CA VAL A 194 -15.08 1.40 -7.83
C VAL A 194 -16.02 0.68 -8.79
N LEU A 195 -16.78 -0.26 -8.26
CA LEU A 195 -17.80 -0.98 -9.01
C LEU A 195 -19.18 -0.44 -8.62
N PHE A 196 -19.99 -0.05 -9.59
CA PHE A 196 -21.38 0.39 -9.37
C PHE A 196 -21.52 1.46 -8.25
N PHE A 197 -20.62 2.45 -8.23
CA PHE A 197 -20.57 3.52 -7.21
C PHE A 197 -20.26 3.05 -5.78
N ALA A 198 -19.69 1.86 -5.62
CA ALA A 198 -19.27 1.32 -4.31
C ALA A 198 -17.96 1.94 -3.80
N PHE A 199 -17.94 3.25 -3.59
CA PHE A 199 -16.74 3.99 -3.17
C PHE A 199 -16.20 3.55 -1.80
N GLU A 200 -17.08 3.22 -0.85
CA GLU A 200 -16.67 2.77 0.49
C GLU A 200 -15.98 1.41 0.44
N GLN A 201 -16.49 0.50 -0.42
CA GLN A 201 -15.86 -0.81 -0.61
C GLN A 201 -14.51 -0.64 -1.27
N ALA A 202 -14.41 0.15 -2.35
CA ALA A 202 -13.15 0.43 -3.04
C ALA A 202 -12.09 1.02 -2.09
N PHE A 203 -12.50 1.94 -1.20
CA PHE A 203 -11.62 2.50 -0.18
C PHE A 203 -11.13 1.44 0.81
N THR A 204 -12.03 0.57 1.29
CA THR A 204 -11.69 -0.51 2.22
C THR A 204 -10.77 -1.54 1.57
N ASP A 205 -11.02 -1.89 0.32
CA ASP A 205 -10.20 -2.82 -0.44
C ASP A 205 -8.80 -2.24 -0.72
N ALA A 206 -8.71 -0.95 -1.04
CA ALA A 206 -7.43 -0.25 -1.20
C ALA A 206 -6.59 -0.28 0.09
N MET A 207 -7.21 0.00 1.24
CA MET A 207 -6.52 -0.05 2.53
C MET A 207 -6.03 -1.46 2.85
N ASN A 208 -6.88 -2.46 2.73
CA ASN A 208 -6.52 -3.86 2.97
C ASN A 208 -5.43 -4.36 2.01
N SER A 209 -5.50 -3.93 0.75
CA SER A 209 -4.49 -4.24 -0.26
C SER A 209 -3.13 -3.64 0.08
N SER A 210 -3.06 -2.36 0.50
CA SER A 210 -1.82 -1.71 0.92
C SER A 210 -1.19 -2.44 2.12
N ILE A 211 -1.99 -2.77 3.14
CA ILE A 211 -1.55 -3.52 4.32
C ILE A 211 -1.03 -4.91 3.95
N LYS A 212 -1.76 -5.62 3.09
CA LYS A 212 -1.37 -6.95 2.62
C LYS A 212 -0.05 -6.91 1.84
N ASN A 213 0.08 -5.95 0.92
CA ASN A 213 1.28 -5.81 0.10
C ASN A 213 2.51 -5.52 0.95
N SER A 214 2.41 -4.60 1.93
CA SER A 214 3.51 -4.30 2.84
C SER A 214 3.90 -5.49 3.71
N ALA A 215 2.93 -6.24 4.25
CA ALA A 215 3.23 -7.42 5.06
C ALA A 215 3.89 -8.54 4.24
N ILE A 216 3.41 -8.80 3.02
CA ILE A 216 4.03 -9.79 2.11
C ILE A 216 5.46 -9.36 1.77
N TYR A 217 5.67 -8.08 1.47
CA TYR A 217 6.98 -7.55 1.15
C TYR A 217 7.95 -7.70 2.34
N LEU A 218 7.53 -7.33 3.56
CA LEU A 218 8.33 -7.53 4.77
C LEU A 218 8.68 -9.00 5.03
N LYS A 219 7.80 -9.93 4.67
CA LYS A 219 8.01 -11.36 4.86
C LYS A 219 8.95 -11.98 3.84
N THR A 220 8.86 -11.53 2.60
CA THR A 220 9.48 -12.25 1.47
C THR A 220 10.58 -11.48 0.76
N GLY A 221 10.68 -10.18 0.95
CA GLY A 221 11.50 -9.28 0.15
C GLY A 221 11.08 -9.20 -1.32
N LYS A 222 9.94 -9.80 -1.67
CA LYS A 222 9.46 -9.89 -3.05
C LYS A 222 7.96 -9.65 -3.08
N LEU A 223 7.49 -9.01 -4.13
CA LEU A 223 6.08 -9.07 -4.48
C LEU A 223 5.81 -10.44 -5.05
N LYS A 224 4.81 -11.14 -4.51
CA LYS A 224 4.20 -12.26 -5.23
C LYS A 224 3.21 -11.64 -6.21
N PHE A 225 3.53 -11.75 -7.49
CA PHE A 225 2.61 -11.52 -8.59
C PHE A 225 1.58 -12.64 -8.64
#